data_6c884b3450a3fd5e0fc5c6b1f4d29156
#
_entry.id   6c884b3450a3fd5e0fc5c6b1f4d29156
#
_cell.length_a   1.000
_cell.length_b   1.000
_cell.length_c   1.000
_cell.angle_alpha   90.00
_cell.angle_beta   90.00
_cell.angle_gamma   90.00
#
_symmetry.space_group_name_H-M   'P 1'
#
loop_
_entity.id
_entity.type
_entity.pdbx_description
1 polymer ?
#
loop_
_entity_poly.entity_id
_entity_poly.type
_entity_poly.pdbx_seq_one_letter_code
_entity_poly.pdbx_strand_id
1 'polypeptide(L)'
;MVKLNKDYTKLDEDYLFFEIEKRAAFFVKKSLCNLGIGDITLAIPEVITEAICSATKELQEEKTLRGYGPSQGYLFLREAIQKNEYINIPITEDEIFVQNGIKNAISSLQDLFCKTSYVAVCDPTYPVYVDSNVMAGRENIEYLPCLEENGFLPTLPQKNVDLIYICSPNNPTGVAFTRKDLKKWVDFAKKQNALIFFDGAYEAFITSDDVPHSIYEIPGADEVAIEFRSFSKSAGFTGLRCSYLVLPKKLKTEDGFSIHKFYKRHIDTKYGGTSYPIQRGAERCFTEDGKKALERNLNIYRSGAKMLREGLISLDYKVFGGTHSPYIWCKTKNEMSSWDFFDLLLKKAQIIAIPGSGFGRCGEGFIRFSAFANQKTIETALNNLEKVTL
;
A
#
# COMPACT_ATOMS: atom_id res chain seq x y z
N MET A 1 -33.42 14.45 -15.71
CA MET A 1 -32.49 13.38 -15.38
C MET A 1 -31.11 13.97 -15.14
N VAL A 2 -30.41 13.54 -14.09
CA VAL A 2 -29.02 13.96 -13.80
C VAL A 2 -28.06 13.35 -14.83
N LYS A 3 -26.93 14.04 -15.07
CA LYS A 3 -25.84 13.52 -15.91
C LYS A 3 -24.77 12.91 -15.02
N LEU A 4 -24.39 11.67 -15.30
CA LEU A 4 -23.28 11.00 -14.63
C LEU A 4 -21.93 11.54 -15.17
N ASN A 5 -20.90 11.54 -14.32
CA ASN A 5 -19.54 11.76 -14.80
C ASN A 5 -19.12 10.57 -15.71
N LYS A 6 -18.88 10.88 -16.99
CA LYS A 6 -18.56 9.88 -18.01
C LYS A 6 -17.21 9.19 -17.78
N ASP A 7 -16.31 9.76 -16.99
CA ASP A 7 -15.02 9.14 -16.72
C ASP A 7 -15.15 7.81 -15.98
N TYR A 8 -16.23 7.65 -15.19
CA TYR A 8 -16.54 6.38 -14.51
C TYR A 8 -16.88 5.25 -15.46
N THR A 9 -17.36 5.53 -16.68
CA THR A 9 -17.66 4.49 -17.68
C THR A 9 -16.42 3.95 -18.39
N LYS A 10 -15.25 4.50 -18.10
CA LYS A 10 -13.95 4.02 -18.61
C LYS A 10 -13.34 2.93 -17.73
N LEU A 11 -13.90 2.71 -16.55
CA LEU A 11 -13.47 1.66 -15.60
C LEU A 11 -14.21 0.36 -15.92
N ASP A 12 -13.54 -0.76 -15.68
CA ASP A 12 -14.19 -2.08 -15.73
C ASP A 12 -15.33 -2.13 -14.70
N GLU A 13 -16.45 -2.77 -15.06
CA GLU A 13 -17.62 -2.89 -14.19
C GLU A 13 -17.30 -3.69 -12.92
N ASP A 14 -16.49 -4.75 -13.04
CA ASP A 14 -16.11 -5.62 -11.93
C ASP A 14 -14.68 -5.32 -11.45
N TYR A 15 -14.57 -4.96 -10.17
CA TYR A 15 -13.28 -4.85 -9.51
C TYR A 15 -12.62 -6.23 -9.35
N LEU A 16 -11.34 -6.38 -9.68
CA LEU A 16 -10.55 -7.63 -9.67
C LEU A 16 -10.91 -8.60 -8.52
N PHE A 17 -10.98 -8.09 -7.30
CA PHE A 17 -11.23 -8.91 -6.11
C PHE A 17 -12.64 -9.50 -6.07
N PHE A 18 -13.61 -8.88 -6.72
CA PHE A 18 -14.97 -9.38 -6.81
C PHE A 18 -15.05 -10.61 -7.73
N GLU A 19 -14.36 -10.61 -8.86
CA GLU A 19 -14.30 -11.78 -9.76
C GLU A 19 -13.63 -12.98 -9.08
N ILE A 20 -12.58 -12.74 -8.28
CA ILE A 20 -11.92 -13.78 -7.49
C ILE A 20 -12.89 -14.39 -6.46
N GLU A 21 -13.63 -13.56 -5.72
CA GLU A 21 -14.64 -14.03 -4.76
C GLU A 21 -15.73 -14.86 -5.42
N LYS A 22 -16.22 -14.42 -6.58
CA LYS A 22 -17.23 -15.10 -7.38
C LYS A 22 -16.76 -16.50 -7.80
N ARG A 23 -15.53 -16.64 -8.29
CA ARG A 23 -14.94 -17.94 -8.66
C ARG A 23 -14.72 -18.85 -7.45
N ALA A 24 -14.24 -18.28 -6.34
CA ALA A 24 -14.00 -19.02 -5.10
C ALA A 24 -15.30 -19.46 -4.39
N ALA A 25 -16.43 -18.79 -4.63
CA ALA A 25 -17.71 -19.07 -3.98
C ALA A 25 -18.24 -20.52 -4.22
N PHE A 26 -17.81 -21.15 -5.33
CA PHE A 26 -18.19 -22.53 -5.66
C PHE A 26 -17.44 -23.60 -4.85
N PHE A 27 -16.42 -23.20 -4.06
CA PHE A 27 -15.59 -24.12 -3.29
C PHE A 27 -15.91 -24.06 -1.80
N VAL A 28 -15.70 -25.18 -1.09
CA VAL A 28 -15.93 -25.23 0.37
C VAL A 28 -14.89 -24.38 1.09
N LYS A 29 -15.28 -23.26 1.64
CA LYS A 29 -14.40 -22.28 2.30
C LYS A 29 -13.42 -22.86 3.32
N LYS A 30 -13.79 -23.95 4.02
CA LYS A 30 -12.93 -24.58 5.06
C LYS A 30 -11.72 -25.34 4.52
N SER A 31 -11.72 -25.71 3.24
CA SER A 31 -10.61 -26.45 2.62
C SER A 31 -9.65 -25.53 1.83
N LEU A 32 -10.02 -24.26 1.63
CA LEU A 32 -9.24 -23.33 0.82
C LEU A 32 -8.14 -22.68 1.64
N CYS A 33 -6.92 -22.74 1.12
CA CYS A 33 -5.79 -21.95 1.58
C CYS A 33 -5.85 -20.57 0.91
N ASN A 34 -6.32 -19.55 1.63
CA ASN A 34 -6.39 -18.21 1.08
C ASN A 34 -5.03 -17.49 1.22
N LEU A 35 -4.24 -17.51 0.15
CA LEU A 35 -2.98 -16.78 -0.02
C LEU A 35 -3.12 -15.61 -1.01
N GLY A 36 -4.34 -15.21 -1.34
CA GLY A 36 -4.62 -14.05 -2.21
C GLY A 36 -4.87 -12.77 -1.43
N ILE A 37 -5.23 -12.89 -0.18
CA ILE A 37 -5.71 -11.75 0.62
C ILE A 37 -4.60 -10.73 0.87
N GLY A 38 -4.89 -9.49 0.58
CA GLY A 38 -4.04 -8.35 0.95
C GLY A 38 -4.44 -7.75 2.30
N ASP A 39 -4.96 -8.58 3.20
CA ASP A 39 -5.44 -8.16 4.52
C ASP A 39 -4.72 -8.92 5.64
N ILE A 40 -4.68 -8.31 6.83
CA ILE A 40 -4.09 -8.93 8.03
C ILE A 40 -4.99 -10.08 8.52
N THR A 41 -4.35 -11.08 9.14
CA THR A 41 -5.03 -12.25 9.71
C THR A 41 -4.76 -12.44 11.19
N LEU A 42 -3.79 -11.72 11.75
CA LEU A 42 -3.50 -11.72 13.18
C LEU A 42 -4.33 -10.66 13.90
N ALA A 43 -4.67 -10.94 15.15
CA ALA A 43 -5.38 -10.00 16.01
C ALA A 43 -4.52 -8.75 16.28
N ILE A 44 -5.18 -7.61 16.43
CA ILE A 44 -4.55 -6.39 16.91
C ILE A 44 -4.07 -6.63 18.35
N PRO A 45 -2.84 -6.25 18.70
CA PRO A 45 -2.33 -6.42 20.08
C PRO A 45 -3.24 -5.77 21.12
N GLU A 46 -3.42 -6.45 22.25
CA GLU A 46 -4.29 -6.04 23.36
C GLU A 46 -3.97 -4.61 23.85
N VAL A 47 -2.70 -4.28 23.99
CA VAL A 47 -2.24 -2.95 24.42
C VAL A 47 -2.77 -1.82 23.52
N ILE A 48 -2.99 -2.10 22.26
CA ILE A 48 -3.55 -1.13 21.28
C ILE A 48 -5.07 -1.06 21.42
N THR A 49 -5.74 -2.22 21.50
CA THR A 49 -7.20 -2.27 21.67
C THR A 49 -7.65 -1.67 22.99
N GLU A 50 -6.89 -1.86 24.07
CA GLU A 50 -7.11 -1.21 25.36
C GLU A 50 -7.05 0.31 25.28
N ALA A 51 -6.08 0.86 24.53
CA ALA A 51 -5.98 2.30 24.32
C ALA A 51 -7.21 2.85 23.56
N ILE A 52 -7.68 2.12 22.55
CA ILE A 52 -8.91 2.46 21.80
C ILE A 52 -10.13 2.43 22.75
N CYS A 53 -10.28 1.38 23.55
CA CYS A 53 -11.39 1.23 24.49
C CYS A 53 -11.36 2.32 25.57
N SER A 54 -10.19 2.64 26.11
CA SER A 54 -10.01 3.71 27.09
C SER A 54 -10.42 5.06 26.51
N ALA A 55 -9.93 5.40 25.32
CA ALA A 55 -10.31 6.63 24.63
C ALA A 55 -11.80 6.71 24.27
N THR A 56 -12.42 5.56 23.99
CA THR A 56 -13.87 5.49 23.76
C THR A 56 -14.66 5.77 25.05
N LYS A 57 -14.19 5.28 26.20
CA LYS A 57 -14.80 5.56 27.51
C LYS A 57 -14.72 7.05 27.89
N GLU A 58 -13.66 7.76 27.50
CA GLU A 58 -13.57 9.21 27.71
C GLU A 58 -14.74 9.98 27.08
N LEU A 59 -15.37 9.43 26.01
CA LEU A 59 -16.50 10.07 25.34
C LEU A 59 -17.83 9.95 26.13
N GLN A 60 -17.88 9.16 27.19
CA GLN A 60 -19.04 9.02 28.07
C GLN A 60 -19.12 10.16 29.09
N GLU A 61 -18.02 10.84 29.35
CA GLU A 61 -17.93 11.87 30.37
C GLU A 61 -18.00 13.26 29.73
N GLU A 62 -18.88 14.14 30.20
CA GLU A 62 -19.04 15.47 29.66
C GLU A 62 -17.73 16.28 29.64
N LYS A 63 -16.88 16.09 30.66
CA LYS A 63 -15.59 16.81 30.81
C LYS A 63 -14.53 16.35 29.78
N THR A 64 -14.63 15.14 29.29
CA THR A 64 -13.63 14.52 28.37
C THR A 64 -14.21 14.26 26.99
N LEU A 65 -15.49 14.53 26.78
CA LEU A 65 -16.14 14.43 25.47
C LEU A 65 -15.36 15.21 24.41
N ARG A 66 -15.14 14.56 23.27
CA ARG A 66 -14.50 15.16 22.09
C ARG A 66 -15.54 15.34 20.98
N GLY A 67 -15.74 16.57 20.54
CA GLY A 67 -16.48 16.89 19.33
C GLY A 67 -15.64 16.66 18.06
N TYR A 68 -15.88 17.44 17.01
CA TYR A 68 -15.04 17.40 15.80
C TYR A 68 -13.58 17.68 16.15
N GLY A 69 -12.72 16.71 15.81
CA GLY A 69 -11.28 16.86 15.96
C GLY A 69 -10.66 17.71 14.82
N PRO A 70 -9.37 18.01 14.91
CA PRO A 70 -8.65 18.66 13.82
C PRO A 70 -8.68 17.79 12.56
N SER A 71 -9.04 18.35 11.40
CA SER A 71 -9.06 17.63 10.11
C SER A 71 -7.70 17.03 9.74
N GLN A 72 -6.62 17.67 10.20
CA GLN A 72 -5.25 17.19 10.03
C GLN A 72 -4.90 16.00 10.93
N GLY A 73 -5.70 15.72 11.96
CA GLY A 73 -5.42 14.77 13.03
C GLY A 73 -4.88 15.43 14.30
N TYR A 74 -5.04 14.75 15.42
CA TYR A 74 -4.62 15.26 16.72
C TYR A 74 -3.10 15.40 16.81
N LEU A 75 -2.67 16.45 17.53
CA LEU A 75 -1.24 16.76 17.68
C LEU A 75 -0.46 15.61 18.34
N PHE A 76 -1.04 14.96 19.36
CA PHE A 76 -0.38 13.85 20.05
C PHE A 76 0.08 12.73 19.10
N LEU A 77 -0.75 12.38 18.11
CA LEU A 77 -0.39 11.34 17.13
C LEU A 77 0.64 11.86 16.11
N ARG A 78 0.48 13.09 15.63
CA ARG A 78 1.42 13.71 14.68
C ARG A 78 2.83 13.83 15.27
N GLU A 79 2.93 14.26 16.55
CA GLU A 79 4.20 14.28 17.28
C GLU A 79 4.77 12.87 17.49
N ALA A 80 3.93 11.88 17.85
CA ALA A 80 4.38 10.50 18.00
C ALA A 80 4.96 9.95 16.69
N ILE A 81 4.28 10.19 15.56
CA ILE A 81 4.76 9.82 14.23
C ILE A 81 6.10 10.52 13.94
N GLN A 82 6.18 11.83 14.11
CA GLN A 82 7.39 12.60 13.83
C GLN A 82 8.58 12.10 14.64
N LYS A 83 8.40 11.87 15.93
CA LYS A 83 9.46 11.44 16.86
C LYS A 83 9.95 10.01 16.60
N ASN A 84 9.14 9.14 16.03
CA ASN A 84 9.46 7.72 15.86
C ASN A 84 9.82 7.33 14.43
N GLU A 85 9.19 7.95 13.43
CA GLU A 85 9.34 7.58 12.03
C GLU A 85 10.30 8.49 11.26
N TYR A 86 10.50 9.74 11.72
CA TYR A 86 11.29 10.75 11.02
C TYR A 86 12.48 11.23 11.86
N ILE A 87 13.15 10.30 12.56
CA ILE A 87 14.36 10.59 13.35
C ILE A 87 15.46 11.07 12.41
N ASN A 88 16.04 12.25 12.69
CA ASN A 88 17.06 12.89 11.87
C ASN A 88 16.62 13.26 10.43
N ILE A 89 15.34 13.22 10.15
CA ILE A 89 14.74 13.68 8.91
C ILE A 89 14.01 15.00 9.19
N PRO A 90 14.18 16.08 8.41
CA PRO A 90 13.67 17.40 8.70
C PRO A 90 12.15 17.53 8.38
N ILE A 91 11.35 16.58 8.87
CA ILE A 91 9.90 16.59 8.78
C ILE A 91 9.33 17.03 10.13
N THR A 92 8.40 17.99 10.11
CA THR A 92 7.71 18.48 11.29
C THR A 92 6.31 17.88 11.43
N GLU A 93 5.76 17.89 12.64
CA GLU A 93 4.40 17.40 12.91
C GLU A 93 3.32 18.14 12.10
N ASP A 94 3.57 19.39 11.71
CA ASP A 94 2.66 20.17 10.86
C ASP A 94 2.62 19.72 9.40
N GLU A 95 3.59 18.93 8.97
CA GLU A 95 3.65 18.33 7.64
C GLU A 95 2.99 16.95 7.58
N ILE A 96 2.52 16.44 8.71
CA ILE A 96 1.86 15.13 8.87
C ILE A 96 0.35 15.32 8.91
N PHE A 97 -0.37 14.56 8.09
CA PHE A 97 -1.82 14.56 7.97
C PHE A 97 -2.39 13.16 8.20
N VAL A 98 -3.09 12.97 9.30
CA VAL A 98 -3.74 11.68 9.63
C VAL A 98 -4.98 11.49 8.75
N GLN A 99 -5.13 10.29 8.18
CA GLN A 99 -6.13 9.97 7.17
C GLN A 99 -6.86 8.64 7.46
N ASN A 100 -8.02 8.44 6.82
CA ASN A 100 -8.85 7.24 6.93
C ASN A 100 -8.39 6.11 5.99
N GLY A 101 -7.10 5.83 5.94
CA GLY A 101 -6.46 4.85 5.06
C GLY A 101 -5.83 5.49 3.81
N ILE A 102 -4.72 4.92 3.34
CA ILE A 102 -3.96 5.42 2.17
C ILE A 102 -4.85 5.53 0.92
N LYS A 103 -5.75 4.56 0.69
CA LYS A 103 -6.66 4.59 -0.46
C LYS A 103 -7.43 5.90 -0.54
N ASN A 104 -8.00 6.35 0.59
CA ASN A 104 -8.72 7.62 0.65
C ASN A 104 -7.78 8.81 0.46
N ALA A 105 -6.59 8.78 1.07
CA ALA A 105 -5.62 9.85 0.94
C ALA A 105 -5.17 10.05 -0.52
N ILE A 106 -4.75 8.96 -1.19
CA ILE A 106 -4.31 8.99 -2.58
C ILE A 106 -5.45 9.45 -3.51
N SER A 107 -6.64 8.87 -3.38
CA SER A 107 -7.76 9.20 -4.26
C SER A 107 -8.27 10.64 -4.07
N SER A 108 -8.24 11.16 -2.85
CA SER A 108 -8.69 12.54 -2.59
C SER A 108 -7.67 13.59 -3.02
N LEU A 109 -6.38 13.28 -2.91
CA LEU A 109 -5.31 14.19 -3.32
C LEU A 109 -5.37 14.51 -4.82
N GLN A 110 -5.99 13.65 -5.62
CA GLN A 110 -6.20 13.83 -7.06
C GLN A 110 -6.91 15.14 -7.40
N ASP A 111 -7.80 15.61 -6.53
CA ASP A 111 -8.57 16.82 -6.76
C ASP A 111 -7.72 18.09 -6.80
N LEU A 112 -6.50 18.06 -6.28
CA LEU A 112 -5.59 19.21 -6.28
C LEU A 112 -4.87 19.44 -7.61
N PHE A 113 -4.84 18.43 -8.48
CA PHE A 113 -4.04 18.48 -9.70
C PHE A 113 -4.90 18.53 -10.94
N CYS A 114 -4.38 19.16 -12.00
CA CYS A 114 -5.10 19.34 -13.26
C CYS A 114 -5.51 18.00 -13.88
N LYS A 115 -6.65 17.99 -14.53
CA LYS A 115 -7.11 16.82 -15.32
C LYS A 115 -6.19 16.51 -16.49
N THR A 116 -5.47 17.52 -16.99
CA THR A 116 -4.52 17.41 -18.09
C THR A 116 -3.14 16.91 -17.66
N SER A 117 -2.90 16.72 -16.35
CA SER A 117 -1.61 16.24 -15.84
C SER A 117 -1.26 14.87 -16.42
N TYR A 118 0.01 14.72 -16.78
CA TYR A 118 0.61 13.47 -17.23
C TYR A 118 1.03 12.65 -16.00
N VAL A 119 0.58 11.40 -15.94
CA VAL A 119 0.78 10.52 -14.79
C VAL A 119 1.60 9.31 -15.21
N ALA A 120 2.65 8.98 -14.45
CA ALA A 120 3.41 7.75 -14.60
C ALA A 120 3.07 6.77 -13.48
N VAL A 121 2.72 5.54 -13.84
CA VAL A 121 2.45 4.43 -12.93
C VAL A 121 3.21 3.18 -13.34
N CYS A 122 3.66 2.38 -12.39
CA CYS A 122 4.23 1.06 -12.68
C CYS A 122 3.17 0.14 -13.31
N ASP A 123 3.60 -0.81 -14.12
CA ASP A 123 2.78 -1.91 -14.63
C ASP A 123 3.56 -3.23 -14.45
N PRO A 124 3.14 -4.16 -13.56
CA PRO A 124 1.90 -4.13 -12.75
C PRO A 124 1.96 -3.18 -11.55
N THR A 125 0.77 -2.73 -11.10
CA THR A 125 0.64 -1.81 -9.97
C THR A 125 -0.65 -2.05 -9.17
N TYR A 126 -0.77 -1.39 -8.02
CA TYR A 126 -2.02 -1.37 -7.27
C TYR A 126 -3.10 -0.59 -8.04
N PRO A 127 -4.24 -1.19 -8.41
CA PRO A 127 -5.21 -0.61 -9.35
C PRO A 127 -5.71 0.80 -8.96
N VAL A 128 -5.75 1.10 -7.67
CA VAL A 128 -6.25 2.40 -7.17
C VAL A 128 -5.49 3.59 -7.75
N TYR A 129 -4.21 3.44 -8.09
CA TYR A 129 -3.46 4.55 -8.70
C TYR A 129 -3.99 4.91 -10.08
N VAL A 130 -4.33 3.91 -10.89
CA VAL A 130 -4.94 4.12 -12.21
C VAL A 130 -6.39 4.59 -12.06
N ASP A 131 -7.21 3.83 -11.33
CA ASP A 131 -8.64 4.07 -11.19
C ASP A 131 -8.94 5.48 -10.66
N SER A 132 -8.20 5.92 -9.63
CA SER A 132 -8.39 7.25 -9.04
C SER A 132 -8.04 8.38 -10.01
N ASN A 133 -7.04 8.18 -10.89
CA ASN A 133 -6.71 9.14 -11.92
C ASN A 133 -7.77 9.19 -13.02
N VAL A 134 -8.27 8.03 -13.45
CA VAL A 134 -9.37 7.94 -14.42
C VAL A 134 -10.64 8.60 -13.87
N MET A 135 -11.02 8.30 -12.62
CA MET A 135 -12.16 8.94 -11.93
C MET A 135 -12.01 10.46 -11.84
N ALA A 136 -10.78 10.96 -11.67
CA ALA A 136 -10.46 12.38 -11.68
C ALA A 136 -10.47 13.01 -13.10
N GLY A 137 -10.73 12.22 -14.14
CA GLY A 137 -10.82 12.64 -15.53
C GLY A 137 -9.47 12.79 -16.24
N ARG A 138 -8.41 12.12 -15.77
CA ARG A 138 -7.10 12.08 -16.44
C ARG A 138 -7.07 10.98 -17.48
N GLU A 139 -6.55 11.33 -18.65
CA GLU A 139 -6.39 10.41 -19.80
C GLU A 139 -4.91 10.14 -20.11
N ASN A 140 -4.01 11.02 -19.66
CA ASN A 140 -2.58 10.94 -19.92
C ASN A 140 -1.89 10.07 -18.85
N ILE A 141 -2.06 8.75 -18.93
CA ILE A 141 -1.44 7.79 -18.02
C ILE A 141 -0.38 7.00 -18.80
N GLU A 142 0.88 7.13 -18.39
CA GLU A 142 2.01 6.36 -18.89
C GLU A 142 2.24 5.15 -17.97
N TYR A 143 2.15 3.97 -18.55
CA TYR A 143 2.45 2.72 -17.86
C TYR A 143 3.92 2.38 -18.02
N LEU A 144 4.64 2.25 -16.91
CA LEU A 144 6.06 1.95 -16.87
C LEU A 144 6.25 0.44 -16.67
N PRO A 145 6.72 -0.30 -17.70
CA PRO A 145 6.84 -1.75 -17.60
C PRO A 145 7.79 -2.19 -16.50
N CYS A 146 7.29 -3.01 -15.58
CA CYS A 146 8.05 -3.70 -14.55
C CYS A 146 8.12 -5.18 -14.92
N LEU A 147 9.20 -5.57 -15.57
CA LEU A 147 9.38 -6.87 -16.18
C LEU A 147 10.44 -7.68 -15.45
N GLU A 148 10.51 -8.95 -15.76
CA GLU A 148 11.48 -9.88 -15.17
C GLU A 148 12.93 -9.44 -15.44
N GLU A 149 13.22 -8.99 -16.66
CA GLU A 149 14.56 -8.55 -17.08
C GLU A 149 15.05 -7.27 -16.37
N ASN A 150 14.13 -6.44 -15.84
CA ASN A 150 14.51 -5.28 -15.05
C ASN A 150 14.30 -5.48 -13.54
N GLY A 151 14.09 -6.74 -13.09
CA GLY A 151 13.86 -7.09 -11.69
C GLY A 151 12.57 -6.52 -11.12
N PHE A 152 11.58 -6.27 -11.96
CA PHE A 152 10.29 -5.63 -11.65
C PHE A 152 10.41 -4.20 -11.09
N LEU A 153 11.52 -3.53 -11.35
CA LEU A 153 11.66 -2.09 -11.12
C LEU A 153 11.52 -1.34 -12.44
N PRO A 154 10.71 -0.27 -12.52
CA PRO A 154 10.49 0.44 -13.76
C PRO A 154 11.72 1.26 -14.16
N THR A 155 11.87 1.51 -15.45
CA THR A 155 12.76 2.53 -15.98
C THR A 155 12.13 3.93 -15.85
N LEU A 156 12.94 4.97 -15.84
CA LEU A 156 12.46 6.35 -15.82
C LEU A 156 11.59 6.63 -17.05
N PRO A 157 10.51 7.44 -16.92
CA PRO A 157 9.68 7.86 -18.04
C PRO A 157 10.51 8.52 -19.14
N GLN A 158 10.14 8.28 -20.39
CA GLN A 158 10.78 8.93 -21.54
C GLN A 158 10.14 10.28 -21.89
N LYS A 159 8.91 10.49 -21.42
CA LYS A 159 8.15 11.72 -21.58
C LYS A 159 8.19 12.56 -20.33
N ASN A 160 7.85 13.84 -20.46
CA ASN A 160 7.60 14.68 -19.30
C ASN A 160 6.34 14.19 -18.59
N VAL A 161 6.42 14.03 -17.27
CA VAL A 161 5.31 13.64 -16.42
C VAL A 161 5.19 14.60 -15.25
N ASP A 162 3.97 14.82 -14.77
CA ASP A 162 3.70 15.71 -13.64
C ASP A 162 3.60 14.92 -12.32
N LEU A 163 3.00 13.72 -12.39
CA LEU A 163 2.77 12.87 -11.21
C LEU A 163 3.37 11.48 -11.43
N ILE A 164 4.11 10.99 -10.44
CA ILE A 164 4.78 9.69 -10.49
C ILE A 164 4.33 8.86 -9.29
N TYR A 165 3.80 7.68 -9.51
CA TYR A 165 3.41 6.75 -8.44
C TYR A 165 4.49 5.70 -8.25
N ILE A 166 5.03 5.63 -7.02
CA ILE A 166 6.00 4.62 -6.59
C ILE A 166 5.46 3.94 -5.33
N CYS A 167 5.34 2.62 -5.35
CA CYS A 167 5.07 1.82 -4.16
C CYS A 167 6.31 1.01 -3.79
N SER A 168 6.83 1.20 -2.58
CA SER A 168 8.02 0.49 -2.13
C SER A 168 7.94 0.17 -0.62
N PRO A 169 7.98 -1.11 -0.26
CA PRO A 169 7.90 -2.32 -1.09
C PRO A 169 6.61 -2.41 -1.91
N ASN A 170 6.69 -2.96 -3.13
CA ASN A 170 5.61 -2.87 -4.10
C ASN A 170 4.51 -3.92 -3.88
N ASN A 171 3.29 -3.51 -4.11
CA ASN A 171 2.15 -4.38 -4.37
C ASN A 171 1.79 -4.25 -5.88
N PRO A 172 1.89 -5.32 -6.70
CA PRO A 172 1.86 -6.74 -6.31
C PRO A 172 3.21 -7.48 -6.22
N THR A 173 4.29 -6.94 -6.77
CA THR A 173 5.52 -7.69 -7.04
C THR A 173 6.35 -8.03 -5.79
N GLY A 174 6.12 -7.34 -4.68
CA GLY A 174 6.88 -7.50 -3.45
C GLY A 174 8.32 -6.99 -3.53
N VAL A 175 8.71 -6.37 -4.63
CA VAL A 175 10.06 -5.82 -4.84
C VAL A 175 10.16 -4.44 -4.18
N ALA A 176 11.33 -4.08 -3.70
CA ALA A 176 11.59 -2.79 -3.08
C ALA A 176 12.70 -2.02 -3.82
N PHE A 177 12.56 -0.71 -3.86
CA PHE A 177 13.59 0.18 -4.41
C PHE A 177 14.74 0.35 -3.41
N THR A 178 15.97 0.24 -3.89
CA THR A 178 17.15 0.59 -3.09
C THR A 178 17.28 2.12 -2.97
N ARG A 179 18.12 2.58 -2.03
CA ARG A 179 18.49 4.01 -1.91
C ARG A 179 19.01 4.57 -3.23
N LYS A 180 19.84 3.79 -3.94
CA LYS A 180 20.40 4.17 -5.24
C LYS A 180 19.32 4.32 -6.31
N ASP A 181 18.31 3.45 -6.30
CA ASP A 181 17.22 3.53 -7.28
C ASP A 181 16.31 4.71 -6.98
N LEU A 182 15.89 4.91 -5.72
CA LEU A 182 15.06 6.06 -5.34
C LEU A 182 15.77 7.40 -5.62
N LYS A 183 17.09 7.45 -5.44
CA LYS A 183 17.87 8.67 -5.79
C LYS A 183 17.69 9.07 -7.25
N LYS A 184 17.69 8.09 -8.18
CA LYS A 184 17.45 8.38 -9.60
C LYS A 184 16.06 8.99 -9.84
N TRP A 185 15.04 8.49 -9.12
CA TRP A 185 13.67 9.00 -9.23
C TRP A 185 13.52 10.40 -8.65
N VAL A 186 14.15 10.66 -7.51
CA VAL A 186 14.17 12.00 -6.90
C VAL A 186 14.86 13.00 -7.82
N ASP A 187 16.02 12.64 -8.39
CA ASP A 187 16.75 13.51 -9.32
C ASP A 187 15.95 13.76 -10.61
N PHE A 188 15.29 12.71 -11.13
CA PHE A 188 14.41 12.85 -12.29
C PHE A 188 13.25 13.79 -11.99
N ALA A 189 12.54 13.59 -10.86
CA ALA A 189 11.41 14.42 -10.46
C ALA A 189 11.82 15.89 -10.29
N LYS A 190 12.97 16.16 -9.68
CA LYS A 190 13.54 17.52 -9.56
C LYS A 190 13.79 18.15 -10.93
N LYS A 191 14.37 17.39 -11.85
CA LYS A 191 14.68 17.86 -13.21
C LYS A 191 13.44 18.17 -14.04
N GLN A 192 12.36 17.40 -13.84
CA GLN A 192 11.11 17.50 -14.60
C GLN A 192 10.06 18.40 -13.93
N ASN A 193 10.31 18.90 -12.72
CA ASN A 193 9.30 19.53 -11.86
C ASN A 193 8.11 18.59 -11.58
N ALA A 194 8.35 17.28 -11.52
CA ALA A 194 7.35 16.28 -11.25
C ALA A 194 7.19 16.02 -9.74
N LEU A 195 6.04 15.50 -9.33
CA LEU A 195 5.75 15.16 -7.95
C LEU A 195 5.64 13.64 -7.80
N ILE A 196 6.41 13.06 -6.87
CA ILE A 196 6.36 11.64 -6.52
C ILE A 196 5.30 11.41 -5.44
N PHE A 197 4.38 10.49 -5.70
CA PHE A 197 3.48 9.88 -4.72
C PHE A 197 4.10 8.57 -4.27
N PHE A 198 4.76 8.61 -3.11
CA PHE A 198 5.48 7.47 -2.57
C PHE A 198 4.60 6.70 -1.58
N ASP A 199 4.15 5.51 -1.96
CA ASP A 199 3.35 4.63 -1.11
C ASP A 199 4.24 3.66 -0.34
N GLY A 200 4.44 3.94 0.97
CA GLY A 200 5.19 3.13 1.92
C GLY A 200 4.31 2.22 2.78
N ALA A 201 3.18 1.72 2.27
CA ALA A 201 2.24 0.89 3.05
C ALA A 201 2.87 -0.38 3.65
N TYR A 202 3.96 -0.86 3.09
CA TYR A 202 4.64 -2.12 3.49
C TYR A 202 6.02 -1.88 4.09
N GLU A 203 6.39 -0.66 4.42
CA GLU A 203 7.71 -0.29 4.93
C GLU A 203 8.12 -1.08 6.19
N ALA A 204 7.15 -1.40 7.07
CA ALA A 204 7.40 -2.18 8.29
C ALA A 204 7.96 -3.59 8.02
N PHE A 205 7.86 -4.08 6.77
CA PHE A 205 8.43 -5.37 6.37
C PHE A 205 9.87 -5.29 5.88
N ILE A 206 10.43 -4.10 5.72
CA ILE A 206 11.81 -3.89 5.29
C ILE A 206 12.77 -4.46 6.34
N THR A 207 13.79 -5.20 5.88
CA THR A 207 14.77 -5.88 6.74
C THR A 207 16.22 -5.60 6.33
N SER A 208 16.45 -4.69 5.38
CA SER A 208 17.79 -4.34 4.87
C SER A 208 18.01 -2.84 4.91
N ASP A 209 19.18 -2.41 5.34
CA ASP A 209 19.59 -0.99 5.39
C ASP A 209 19.71 -0.35 4.00
N ASP A 210 19.83 -1.16 2.94
CA ASP A 210 19.90 -0.67 1.55
C ASP A 210 18.55 -0.18 1.02
N VAL A 211 17.46 -0.66 1.61
CA VAL A 211 16.08 -0.25 1.29
C VAL A 211 15.62 0.77 2.32
N PRO A 212 15.37 2.04 1.93
CA PRO A 212 14.94 3.04 2.89
C PRO A 212 13.50 2.81 3.36
N HIS A 213 13.24 3.11 4.62
CA HIS A 213 11.90 3.09 5.20
C HIS A 213 11.07 4.30 4.78
N SER A 214 11.72 5.42 4.49
CA SER A 214 11.09 6.65 4.02
C SER A 214 11.80 7.18 2.79
N ILE A 215 11.03 7.75 1.84
CA ILE A 215 11.62 8.45 0.70
C ILE A 215 12.44 9.65 1.15
N TYR A 216 12.12 10.25 2.29
CA TYR A 216 12.86 11.41 2.82
C TYR A 216 14.25 11.08 3.38
N GLU A 217 14.63 9.81 3.43
CA GLU A 217 16.02 9.40 3.61
C GLU A 217 16.88 9.68 2.36
N ILE A 218 16.24 10.01 1.24
CA ILE A 218 16.91 10.37 -0.01
C ILE A 218 17.03 11.92 -0.08
N PRO A 219 18.24 12.46 -0.16
CA PRO A 219 18.44 13.91 -0.21
C PRO A 219 17.67 14.60 -1.33
N GLY A 220 16.88 15.62 -0.97
CA GLY A 220 16.05 16.41 -1.87
C GLY A 220 14.67 15.82 -2.16
N ALA A 221 14.29 14.69 -1.56
CA ALA A 221 12.96 14.12 -1.71
C ALA A 221 11.88 15.03 -1.09
N ASP A 222 12.20 15.78 -0.05
CA ASP A 222 11.31 16.77 0.59
C ASP A 222 10.91 17.95 -0.31
N GLU A 223 11.56 18.07 -1.48
CA GLU A 223 11.23 19.07 -2.48
C GLU A 223 10.31 18.52 -3.60
N VAL A 224 10.16 17.20 -3.74
CA VAL A 224 9.47 16.57 -4.87
C VAL A 224 8.61 15.36 -4.51
N ALA A 225 8.42 15.03 -3.24
CA ALA A 225 7.66 13.83 -2.87
C ALA A 225 6.63 14.10 -1.78
N ILE A 226 5.49 13.41 -1.90
CA ILE A 226 4.48 13.20 -0.85
C ILE A 226 4.56 11.72 -0.47
N GLU A 227 4.76 11.44 0.82
CA GLU A 227 4.82 10.07 1.33
C GLU A 227 3.51 9.65 1.98
N PHE A 228 3.07 8.43 1.69
CA PHE A 228 1.89 7.81 2.29
C PHE A 228 2.29 6.62 3.15
N ARG A 229 1.80 6.59 4.40
CA ARG A 229 2.11 5.56 5.39
C ARG A 229 0.82 5.01 6.00
N SER A 230 0.82 3.74 6.41
CA SER A 230 -0.40 3.09 6.89
C SER A 230 -0.18 2.25 8.13
N PHE A 231 -1.10 2.36 9.10
CA PHE A 231 -1.22 1.41 10.20
C PHE A 231 -1.94 0.11 9.79
N SER A 232 -2.47 0.03 8.57
CA SER A 232 -3.23 -1.14 8.11
C SER A 232 -2.42 -2.43 8.14
N LYS A 233 -1.16 -2.39 7.66
CA LYS A 233 -0.34 -3.58 7.51
C LYS A 233 0.68 -3.74 8.64
N SER A 234 1.12 -2.64 9.23
CA SER A 234 2.05 -2.64 10.37
C SER A 234 1.37 -2.94 11.70
N ALA A 235 0.14 -2.46 11.91
CA ALA A 235 -0.56 -2.52 13.19
C ALA A 235 -1.95 -3.21 13.14
N GLY A 236 -2.36 -3.72 11.98
CA GLY A 236 -3.65 -4.41 11.87
C GLY A 236 -4.87 -3.50 11.68
N PHE A 237 -4.68 -2.23 11.33
CA PHE A 237 -5.76 -1.25 11.26
C PHE A 237 -6.53 -1.27 9.94
N THR A 238 -6.61 -2.40 9.26
CA THR A 238 -7.36 -2.52 8.01
C THR A 238 -8.84 -2.18 8.17
N GLY A 239 -9.48 -2.65 9.25
CA GLY A 239 -10.87 -2.33 9.60
C GLY A 239 -11.04 -1.01 10.37
N LEU A 240 -10.02 -0.57 11.09
CA LEU A 240 -10.04 0.66 11.90
C LEU A 240 -9.80 1.93 11.08
N ARG A 241 -9.23 1.82 9.89
CA ARG A 241 -9.00 2.90 8.93
C ARG A 241 -8.14 4.05 9.45
N CYS A 242 -6.85 3.79 9.71
CA CYS A 242 -5.89 4.82 10.06
C CYS A 242 -4.63 4.75 9.19
N SER A 243 -4.22 5.89 8.70
CA SER A 243 -3.01 6.11 7.93
C SER A 243 -2.55 7.56 8.11
N TYR A 244 -1.45 7.93 7.52
CA TYR A 244 -1.06 9.32 7.40
C TYR A 244 -0.34 9.57 6.08
N LEU A 245 -0.30 10.81 5.66
CA LEU A 245 0.60 11.27 4.63
C LEU A 245 1.50 12.37 5.19
N VAL A 246 2.67 12.48 4.62
CA VAL A 246 3.62 13.56 4.88
C VAL A 246 3.70 14.41 3.63
N LEU A 247 3.43 15.70 3.82
CA LEU A 247 3.41 16.71 2.77
C LEU A 247 4.28 17.89 3.18
N PRO A 248 5.55 17.90 2.73
CA PRO A 248 6.48 18.97 3.10
C PRO A 248 5.99 20.35 2.70
N LYS A 249 6.17 21.34 3.58
CA LYS A 249 5.83 22.75 3.33
C LYS A 249 6.60 23.36 2.17
N LYS A 250 7.73 22.77 1.80
CA LYS A 250 8.56 23.19 0.66
C LYS A 250 7.90 22.92 -0.69
N LEU A 251 6.98 21.94 -0.75
CA LEU A 251 6.32 21.54 -2.01
C LEU A 251 5.47 22.69 -2.55
N LYS A 252 5.79 23.07 -3.79
CA LYS A 252 5.09 24.13 -4.53
C LYS A 252 4.75 23.66 -5.94
N THR A 253 3.69 24.24 -6.48
CA THR A 253 3.37 24.13 -7.91
C THR A 253 4.35 24.97 -8.74
N GLU A 254 4.32 24.81 -10.06
CA GLU A 254 5.08 25.61 -11.01
C GLU A 254 4.83 27.13 -10.82
N ASP A 255 3.59 27.52 -10.54
CA ASP A 255 3.18 28.90 -10.27
C ASP A 255 3.55 29.37 -8.84
N GLY A 256 4.29 28.56 -8.07
CA GLY A 256 4.75 28.90 -6.73
C GLY A 256 3.72 28.73 -5.61
N PHE A 257 2.55 28.16 -5.88
CA PHE A 257 1.53 27.92 -4.86
C PHE A 257 1.93 26.77 -3.93
N SER A 258 1.65 26.92 -2.63
CA SER A 258 1.93 25.89 -1.63
C SER A 258 0.93 24.73 -1.73
N ILE A 259 1.39 23.54 -2.13
CA ILE A 259 0.57 22.33 -2.15
C ILE A 259 0.06 21.99 -0.75
N HIS A 260 0.90 22.17 0.28
CA HIS A 260 0.54 21.98 1.68
C HIS A 260 -0.68 22.83 2.12
N LYS A 261 -0.71 24.12 1.78
CA LYS A 261 -1.83 25.01 2.13
C LYS A 261 -3.13 24.60 1.43
N PHE A 262 -3.03 24.22 0.14
CA PHE A 262 -4.21 23.78 -0.60
C PHE A 262 -4.71 22.42 -0.11
N TYR A 263 -3.82 21.49 0.22
CA TYR A 263 -4.24 20.21 0.80
C TYR A 263 -4.90 20.40 2.15
N LYS A 264 -4.35 21.27 3.02
CA LYS A 264 -5.00 21.60 4.29
C LYS A 264 -6.42 22.12 4.06
N ARG A 265 -6.62 23.06 3.15
CA ARG A 265 -7.93 23.59 2.78
C ARG A 265 -8.86 22.49 2.24
N HIS A 266 -8.32 21.58 1.42
CA HIS A 266 -9.05 20.47 0.87
C HIS A 266 -9.61 19.53 1.95
N ILE A 267 -8.77 19.10 2.90
CA ILE A 267 -9.22 18.23 3.99
C ILE A 267 -10.18 18.93 4.95
N ASP A 268 -9.98 20.21 5.23
CA ASP A 268 -10.91 21.01 6.04
C ASP A 268 -12.32 21.10 5.40
N THR A 269 -12.41 20.93 4.08
CA THR A 269 -13.67 20.96 3.34
C THR A 269 -14.31 19.58 3.18
N LYS A 270 -13.51 18.53 2.91
CA LYS A 270 -14.01 17.21 2.51
C LYS A 270 -13.96 16.15 3.61
N TYR A 271 -13.17 16.36 4.66
CA TYR A 271 -12.96 15.39 5.73
C TYR A 271 -13.22 15.99 7.11
N GLY A 272 -13.80 15.20 7.98
CA GLY A 272 -13.98 15.54 9.39
C GLY A 272 -12.84 15.05 10.29
N GLY A 273 -11.75 14.53 9.69
CA GLY A 273 -10.65 13.90 10.43
C GLY A 273 -10.91 12.42 10.77
N THR A 274 -9.86 11.76 11.25
CA THR A 274 -9.93 10.37 11.74
C THR A 274 -10.46 10.37 13.18
N SER A 275 -11.22 9.33 13.54
CA SER A 275 -11.82 9.16 14.88
C SER A 275 -10.78 9.27 16.01
N TYR A 276 -11.13 10.00 17.08
CA TYR A 276 -10.26 10.19 18.25
C TYR A 276 -9.79 8.88 18.89
N PRO A 277 -10.65 7.87 19.18
CA PRO A 277 -10.22 6.61 19.77
C PRO A 277 -9.23 5.85 18.89
N ILE A 278 -9.42 5.91 17.58
CA ILE A 278 -8.53 5.24 16.62
C ILE A 278 -7.15 5.90 16.59
N GLN A 279 -7.10 7.24 16.70
CA GLN A 279 -5.82 7.94 16.78
C GLN A 279 -5.08 7.65 18.09
N ARG A 280 -5.78 7.43 19.22
CA ARG A 280 -5.17 6.97 20.48
C ARG A 280 -4.58 5.56 20.35
N GLY A 281 -5.29 4.65 19.67
CA GLY A 281 -4.75 3.34 19.35
C GLY A 281 -3.52 3.42 18.45
N ALA A 282 -3.52 4.31 17.45
CA ALA A 282 -2.38 4.53 16.56
C ALA A 282 -1.17 5.13 17.31
N GLU A 283 -1.39 6.07 18.22
CA GLU A 283 -0.34 6.60 19.10
C GLU A 283 0.31 5.48 19.93
N ARG A 284 -0.49 4.54 20.43
CA ARG A 284 -0.01 3.42 21.24
C ARG A 284 0.98 2.52 20.49
N CYS A 285 0.89 2.48 19.15
CA CYS A 285 1.84 1.73 18.33
C CYS A 285 3.30 2.19 18.53
N PHE A 286 3.51 3.43 18.93
CA PHE A 286 4.85 4.03 19.11
C PHE A 286 5.40 3.91 20.52
N THR A 287 4.65 3.40 21.48
CA THR A 287 5.15 3.11 22.82
C THR A 287 6.02 1.85 22.82
N GLU A 288 6.84 1.65 23.85
CA GLU A 288 7.75 0.51 23.92
C GLU A 288 7.03 -0.84 23.87
N ASP A 289 5.94 -0.98 24.62
CA ASP A 289 5.11 -2.18 24.66
C ASP A 289 4.31 -2.37 23.35
N GLY A 290 3.81 -1.28 22.75
CA GLY A 290 3.18 -1.29 21.45
C GLY A 290 4.13 -1.78 20.35
N LYS A 291 5.33 -1.21 20.25
CA LYS A 291 6.37 -1.63 19.30
C LYS A 291 6.73 -3.10 19.46
N LYS A 292 6.96 -3.58 20.70
CA LYS A 292 7.26 -4.98 20.98
C LYS A 292 6.12 -5.92 20.55
N ALA A 293 4.88 -5.50 20.75
CA ALA A 293 3.72 -6.29 20.37
C ALA A 293 3.54 -6.36 18.83
N LEU A 294 3.73 -5.25 18.14
CA LEU A 294 3.67 -5.19 16.68
C LEU A 294 4.80 -5.98 16.02
N GLU A 295 6.03 -5.88 16.55
CA GLU A 295 7.17 -6.62 16.03
C GLU A 295 6.96 -8.13 16.11
N ARG A 296 6.30 -8.65 17.16
CA ARG A 296 5.90 -10.07 17.21
C ARG A 296 5.00 -10.47 16.04
N ASN A 297 3.99 -9.66 15.74
CA ASN A 297 3.06 -9.93 14.62
C ASN A 297 3.79 -9.83 13.27
N LEU A 298 4.62 -8.81 13.08
CA LEU A 298 5.41 -8.63 11.85
C LEU A 298 6.36 -9.80 11.60
N ASN A 299 7.01 -10.32 12.66
CA ASN A 299 7.91 -11.47 12.56
C ASN A 299 7.18 -12.75 12.14
N ILE A 300 5.93 -12.95 12.56
CA ILE A 300 5.12 -14.07 12.09
C ILE A 300 4.90 -13.97 10.57
N TYR A 301 4.53 -12.79 10.07
CA TYR A 301 4.32 -12.58 8.64
C TYR A 301 5.63 -12.64 7.82
N ARG A 302 6.74 -12.08 8.33
CA ARG A 302 8.07 -12.19 7.69
C ARG A 302 8.52 -13.65 7.60
N SER A 303 8.35 -14.42 8.67
CA SER A 303 8.66 -15.87 8.69
C SER A 303 7.75 -16.64 7.72
N GLY A 304 6.47 -16.28 7.64
CA GLY A 304 5.54 -16.84 6.67
C GLY A 304 5.92 -16.52 5.22
N ALA A 305 6.35 -15.29 4.94
CA ALA A 305 6.83 -14.89 3.61
C ALA A 305 8.10 -15.65 3.21
N LYS A 306 9.04 -15.80 4.14
CA LYS A 306 10.24 -16.60 3.92
C LYS A 306 9.90 -18.06 3.62
N MET A 307 9.06 -18.68 4.46
CA MET A 307 8.61 -20.08 4.27
C MET A 307 7.93 -20.28 2.91
N LEU A 308 6.99 -19.40 2.56
CA LEU A 308 6.25 -19.50 1.30
C LEU A 308 7.18 -19.32 0.11
N ARG A 309 8.09 -18.34 0.18
CA ARG A 309 9.09 -18.11 -0.88
C ARG A 309 10.02 -19.28 -1.07
N GLU A 310 10.62 -19.81 0.01
CA GLU A 310 11.55 -20.93 -0.03
C GLU A 310 10.84 -22.23 -0.49
N GLY A 311 9.61 -22.46 -0.01
CA GLY A 311 8.79 -23.59 -0.44
C GLY A 311 8.44 -23.53 -1.92
N LEU A 312 8.07 -22.37 -2.47
CA LEU A 312 7.83 -22.24 -3.91
C LEU A 312 9.09 -22.50 -4.72
N ILE A 313 10.25 -22.00 -4.27
CA ILE A 313 11.54 -22.27 -4.93
C ILE A 313 11.86 -23.76 -4.93
N SER A 314 11.65 -24.47 -3.81
CA SER A 314 11.90 -25.91 -3.72
C SER A 314 11.00 -26.74 -4.64
N LEU A 315 9.83 -26.20 -5.02
CA LEU A 315 8.89 -26.76 -5.99
C LEU A 315 9.17 -26.27 -7.43
N ASP A 316 10.36 -25.72 -7.67
CA ASP A 316 10.80 -25.23 -8.99
C ASP A 316 9.92 -24.12 -9.57
N TYR A 317 9.38 -23.23 -8.70
CA TYR A 317 8.74 -22.01 -9.15
C TYR A 317 9.75 -20.85 -9.19
N LYS A 318 9.65 -20.02 -10.23
CA LYS A 318 10.41 -18.77 -10.30
C LYS A 318 9.66 -17.69 -9.56
N VAL A 319 10.27 -17.15 -8.52
CA VAL A 319 9.63 -16.18 -7.59
C VAL A 319 10.47 -14.93 -7.39
N PHE A 320 9.77 -13.82 -7.15
CA PHE A 320 10.32 -12.49 -6.87
C PHE A 320 9.62 -11.92 -5.63
N GLY A 321 10.20 -10.90 -5.02
CA GLY A 321 9.66 -10.32 -3.79
C GLY A 321 9.75 -11.26 -2.57
N GLY A 322 8.93 -11.00 -1.57
CA GLY A 322 8.85 -11.81 -0.34
C GLY A 322 10.00 -11.60 0.66
N THR A 323 10.95 -10.71 0.38
CA THR A 323 12.06 -10.37 1.30
C THR A 323 11.72 -9.16 2.16
N HIS A 324 11.19 -8.12 1.54
CA HIS A 324 10.80 -6.85 2.18
C HIS A 324 9.29 -6.61 2.13
N SER A 325 8.52 -7.65 1.86
CA SER A 325 7.08 -7.57 1.64
C SER A 325 6.44 -8.91 1.97
N PRO A 326 5.16 -8.93 2.39
CA PRO A 326 4.40 -10.16 2.52
C PRO A 326 4.00 -10.77 1.17
N TYR A 327 4.28 -10.11 0.04
CA TYR A 327 3.90 -10.56 -1.29
C TYR A 327 5.03 -11.28 -2.01
N ILE A 328 4.69 -12.44 -2.56
CA ILE A 328 5.55 -13.24 -3.43
C ILE A 328 4.94 -13.21 -4.83
N TRP A 329 5.71 -12.73 -5.79
CA TRP A 329 5.36 -12.66 -7.18
C TRP A 329 5.91 -13.89 -7.88
N CYS A 330 5.04 -14.78 -8.33
CA CYS A 330 5.38 -16.08 -8.83
C CYS A 330 5.05 -16.18 -10.32
N LYS A 331 6.01 -16.61 -11.14
CA LYS A 331 5.77 -16.88 -12.55
C LYS A 331 4.89 -18.13 -12.69
N THR A 332 3.91 -18.10 -13.60
CA THR A 332 3.09 -19.26 -13.92
C THR A 332 3.97 -20.34 -14.58
N LYS A 333 3.54 -21.60 -14.51
CA LYS A 333 4.24 -22.70 -15.20
C LYS A 333 3.63 -22.94 -16.58
N ASN A 334 4.44 -23.55 -17.46
CA ASN A 334 4.02 -23.99 -18.81
C ASN A 334 3.36 -22.87 -19.63
N GLU A 335 3.84 -21.64 -19.50
CA GLU A 335 3.32 -20.47 -20.21
C GLU A 335 1.80 -20.24 -20.03
N MET A 336 1.23 -20.75 -18.93
CA MET A 336 -0.19 -20.54 -18.62
C MET A 336 -0.49 -19.05 -18.42
N SER A 337 -1.68 -18.65 -18.84
CA SER A 337 -2.20 -17.34 -18.47
C SER A 337 -2.37 -17.20 -16.94
N SER A 338 -2.36 -15.96 -16.44
CA SER A 338 -2.57 -15.70 -15.01
C SER A 338 -3.88 -16.29 -14.49
N TRP A 339 -4.96 -16.22 -15.29
CA TRP A 339 -6.27 -16.78 -14.92
C TRP A 339 -6.35 -18.29 -15.03
N ASP A 340 -5.75 -18.91 -16.05
CA ASP A 340 -5.72 -20.38 -16.15
C ASP A 340 -4.93 -20.99 -15.00
N PHE A 341 -3.82 -20.35 -14.62
CA PHE A 341 -3.04 -20.80 -13.48
C PHE A 341 -3.77 -20.57 -12.15
N PHE A 342 -4.50 -19.46 -11.99
CA PHE A 342 -5.40 -19.24 -10.85
C PHE A 342 -6.44 -20.36 -10.74
N ASP A 343 -7.11 -20.69 -11.84
CA ASP A 343 -8.12 -21.75 -11.89
C ASP A 343 -7.52 -23.13 -11.56
N LEU A 344 -6.31 -23.42 -12.01
CA LEU A 344 -5.59 -24.64 -11.67
C LEU A 344 -5.29 -24.69 -10.17
N LEU A 345 -4.74 -23.62 -9.59
CA LEU A 345 -4.46 -23.53 -8.16
C LEU A 345 -5.73 -23.73 -7.32
N LEU A 346 -6.81 -23.07 -7.71
CA LEU A 346 -8.09 -23.18 -7.01
C LEU A 346 -8.66 -24.61 -7.09
N LYS A 347 -8.68 -25.22 -8.26
CA LYS A 347 -9.30 -26.54 -8.53
C LYS A 347 -8.46 -27.71 -8.03
N LYS A 348 -7.12 -27.63 -8.16
CA LYS A 348 -6.21 -28.77 -7.89
C LYS A 348 -5.49 -28.64 -6.55
N ALA A 349 -5.07 -27.44 -6.17
CA ALA A 349 -4.35 -27.19 -4.93
C ALA A 349 -5.23 -26.61 -3.80
N GLN A 350 -6.45 -26.24 -4.10
CA GLN A 350 -7.34 -25.54 -3.15
C GLN A 350 -6.70 -24.24 -2.59
N ILE A 351 -6.01 -23.52 -3.45
CA ILE A 351 -5.34 -22.26 -3.10
C ILE A 351 -6.02 -21.10 -3.83
N ILE A 352 -6.29 -20.03 -3.09
CA ILE A 352 -6.66 -18.74 -3.64
C ILE A 352 -5.39 -17.88 -3.65
N ALA A 353 -5.03 -17.35 -4.83
CA ALA A 353 -3.99 -16.35 -5.04
C ALA A 353 -4.58 -15.23 -5.91
N ILE A 354 -3.81 -14.26 -6.36
CA ILE A 354 -4.33 -13.20 -7.23
C ILE A 354 -3.67 -13.26 -8.60
N PRO A 355 -4.45 -13.37 -9.70
CA PRO A 355 -3.92 -13.32 -11.06
C PRO A 355 -3.17 -12.02 -11.32
N GLY A 356 -1.98 -12.13 -11.87
CA GLY A 356 -1.10 -10.98 -12.08
C GLY A 356 -1.65 -9.99 -13.11
N SER A 357 -2.35 -10.48 -14.14
CA SER A 357 -3.02 -9.64 -15.13
C SER A 357 -4.04 -8.66 -14.53
N GLY A 358 -4.58 -8.95 -13.33
CA GLY A 358 -5.46 -8.04 -12.60
C GLY A 358 -4.75 -6.80 -12.01
N PHE A 359 -3.42 -6.76 -12.06
CA PHE A 359 -2.63 -5.61 -11.65
C PHE A 359 -2.06 -4.79 -12.82
N GLY A 360 -2.30 -5.22 -14.04
CA GLY A 360 -1.80 -4.59 -15.25
C GLY A 360 -1.34 -5.61 -16.29
N ARG A 361 -1.05 -5.13 -17.49
CA ARG A 361 -0.70 -5.99 -18.64
C ARG A 361 0.61 -6.74 -18.43
N CYS A 362 1.61 -6.09 -17.83
CA CYS A 362 2.90 -6.70 -17.52
C CYS A 362 2.82 -7.72 -16.37
N GLY A 363 1.66 -7.86 -15.73
CA GLY A 363 1.38 -8.90 -14.76
C GLY A 363 0.92 -10.23 -15.37
N GLU A 364 0.67 -10.28 -16.70
CA GLU A 364 0.28 -11.53 -17.36
C GLU A 364 1.40 -12.57 -17.28
N GLY A 365 1.04 -13.84 -17.07
CA GLY A 365 1.98 -14.93 -16.83
C GLY A 365 2.56 -14.96 -15.40
N PHE A 366 1.96 -14.20 -14.48
CA PHE A 366 2.34 -14.19 -13.05
C PHE A 366 1.11 -14.33 -12.15
N ILE A 367 1.40 -14.69 -10.89
CA ILE A 367 0.40 -14.73 -9.82
C ILE A 367 1.00 -14.17 -8.53
N ARG A 368 0.20 -13.41 -7.77
CA ARG A 368 0.61 -12.90 -6.46
C ARG A 368 0.14 -13.84 -5.36
N PHE A 369 1.09 -14.36 -4.58
CA PHE A 369 0.81 -14.96 -3.28
C PHE A 369 1.01 -13.96 -2.16
N SER A 370 0.28 -14.14 -1.06
CA SER A 370 0.33 -13.32 0.14
C SER A 370 0.65 -14.17 1.37
N ALA A 371 1.62 -13.73 2.16
CA ALA A 371 1.96 -14.33 3.44
C ALA A 371 1.13 -13.79 4.61
N PHE A 372 0.08 -13.01 4.37
CA PHE A 372 -0.93 -12.68 5.38
C PHE A 372 -1.80 -13.91 5.69
N ALA A 373 -1.16 -14.95 6.19
CA ALA A 373 -1.77 -16.22 6.56
C ALA A 373 -1.04 -16.79 7.79
N ASN A 374 -1.71 -17.69 8.50
CA ASN A 374 -1.01 -18.43 9.55
C ASN A 374 -0.09 -19.50 8.93
N GLN A 375 0.92 -19.91 9.70
CA GLN A 375 1.94 -20.86 9.26
C GLN A 375 1.32 -22.16 8.71
N LYS A 376 0.33 -22.71 9.40
CA LYS A 376 -0.35 -23.95 9.00
C LYS A 376 -1.02 -23.85 7.63
N THR A 377 -1.60 -22.69 7.32
CA THR A 377 -2.20 -22.44 5.99
C THR A 377 -1.14 -22.45 4.90
N ILE A 378 0.04 -21.83 5.16
CA ILE A 378 1.16 -21.81 4.21
C ILE A 378 1.71 -23.21 3.99
N GLU A 379 1.96 -23.97 5.06
CA GLU A 379 2.41 -25.37 4.99
C GLU A 379 1.43 -26.25 4.19
N THR A 380 0.13 -26.10 4.48
CA THR A 380 -0.91 -26.84 3.78
C THR A 380 -0.93 -26.50 2.28
N ALA A 381 -0.80 -25.21 1.95
CA ALA A 381 -0.75 -24.76 0.56
C ALA A 381 0.46 -25.35 -0.19
N LEU A 382 1.65 -25.33 0.42
CA LEU A 382 2.86 -25.90 -0.17
C LEU A 382 2.72 -27.43 -0.39
N ASN A 383 2.22 -28.15 0.61
CA ASN A 383 1.95 -29.59 0.48
C ASN A 383 0.90 -29.91 -0.59
N ASN A 384 -0.05 -29.04 -0.80
CA ASN A 384 -1.04 -29.20 -1.87
C ASN A 384 -0.43 -28.93 -3.24
N LEU A 385 0.43 -27.90 -3.36
CA LEU A 385 1.15 -27.59 -4.60
C LEU A 385 2.06 -28.72 -5.05
N GLU A 386 2.75 -29.38 -4.10
CA GLU A 386 3.63 -30.52 -4.40
C GLU A 386 2.88 -31.68 -5.10
N LYS A 387 1.59 -31.86 -4.79
CA LYS A 387 0.75 -32.92 -5.36
C LYS A 387 0.17 -32.56 -6.74
N VAL A 388 0.30 -31.31 -7.17
CA VAL A 388 -0.22 -30.88 -8.47
C VAL A 388 0.80 -31.24 -9.54
N THR A 389 0.46 -32.24 -10.33
CA THR A 389 1.19 -32.55 -11.57
C THR A 389 0.82 -31.51 -12.62
N LEU A 390 1.82 -30.79 -13.13
CA LEU A 390 1.68 -29.70 -14.12
C LEU A 390 2.09 -30.18 -15.51
#